data_3c1baa393d092fcfce7a14a5d879f092
#
_entry.id   3c1baa393d092fcfce7a14a5d879f092
#
_cell.length_a   1.000
_cell.length_b   1.000
_cell.length_c   1.000
_cell.angle_alpha   90.00
_cell.angle_beta   90.00
_cell.angle_gamma   90.00
#
_symmetry.space_group_name_H-M   'P 1'
#
loop_
_entity.id
_entity.type
_entity.pdbx_description
1 polymer ?
#
loop_
_entity_poly.entity_id
_entity_poly.type
_entity_poly.pdbx_seq_one_letter_code
_entity_poly.pdbx_strand_id
1 'polypeptide(L)'
;LFIVTRYRSALALGHPPRFLTHPGGQVSRLTDRKTLEIFEMVYCGLVNKRLVELLQKEGANAIGLSGLDGRLFVGRRKTAVKYVENGKVKVHRGDYTGTVEEVNKALLDLLLQAGYLPVLTPPALSYENEAINTDGDQIAALLATLYGAEALVYLSNVPGLLARYPDEASLVREIPVERIEDPEYLALAQGRMKRKVMGAVEAVRGGVKRVVFADARVENPIRRALSGEGTVVR
;
A
#
# COMPACT_ATOMS: atom_id res chain seq x y z
N LEU A 1 8.94 -8.05 -4.54
CA LEU A 1 8.58 -9.48 -4.64
C LEU A 1 7.10 -9.65 -5.01
N PHE A 2 6.17 -9.05 -4.28
CA PHE A 2 4.72 -9.26 -4.43
C PHE A 2 4.14 -8.81 -5.78
N ILE A 3 4.58 -7.67 -6.31
CA ILE A 3 4.15 -7.18 -7.63
C ILE A 3 4.60 -8.16 -8.74
N VAL A 4 5.82 -8.70 -8.63
CA VAL A 4 6.35 -9.68 -9.58
C VAL A 4 5.56 -10.99 -9.53
N THR A 5 5.21 -11.48 -8.34
CA THR A 5 4.42 -12.70 -8.17
C THR A 5 3.05 -12.55 -8.85
N ARG A 6 2.32 -11.45 -8.60
CA ARG A 6 1.04 -11.18 -9.25
C ARG A 6 1.15 -11.10 -10.79
N TYR A 7 2.21 -10.47 -11.29
CA TYR A 7 2.44 -10.37 -12.73
C TYR A 7 2.66 -11.75 -13.36
N ARG A 8 3.55 -12.55 -12.77
CA ARG A 8 3.82 -13.93 -13.24
C ARG A 8 2.59 -14.82 -13.18
N SER A 9 1.80 -14.75 -12.10
CA SER A 9 0.56 -15.51 -11.97
C SER A 9 -0.47 -15.11 -13.01
N ALA A 10 -0.61 -13.81 -13.32
CA ALA A 10 -1.52 -13.34 -14.35
C ALA A 10 -1.12 -13.87 -15.75
N LEU A 11 0.19 -13.86 -16.06
CA LEU A 11 0.70 -14.44 -17.32
C LEU A 11 0.46 -15.94 -17.39
N ALA A 12 0.77 -16.69 -16.32
CA ALA A 12 0.59 -18.14 -16.25
C ALA A 12 -0.89 -18.56 -16.40
N LEU A 13 -1.81 -17.71 -15.96
CA LEU A 13 -3.26 -17.92 -16.11
C LEU A 13 -3.83 -17.36 -17.42
N GLY A 14 -2.99 -17.00 -18.38
CA GLY A 14 -3.41 -16.50 -19.68
C GLY A 14 -4.11 -15.14 -19.67
N HIS A 15 -3.95 -14.36 -18.57
CA HIS A 15 -4.57 -13.04 -18.44
C HIS A 15 -3.49 -11.96 -18.23
N PRO A 16 -2.78 -11.55 -19.30
CA PRO A 16 -1.73 -10.56 -19.19
C PRO A 16 -2.26 -9.21 -18.69
N PRO A 17 -1.51 -8.49 -17.85
CA PRO A 17 -1.96 -7.23 -17.30
C PRO A 17 -2.09 -6.16 -18.40
N ARG A 18 -3.19 -5.43 -18.35
CA ARG A 18 -3.45 -4.26 -19.19
C ARG A 18 -3.13 -2.98 -18.43
N PHE A 19 -2.56 -1.99 -19.12
CA PHE A 19 -2.20 -0.70 -18.53
C PHE A 19 -2.96 0.41 -19.22
N LEU A 20 -3.36 1.41 -18.43
CA LEU A 20 -4.02 2.62 -18.91
C LEU A 20 -3.14 3.83 -18.59
N THR A 21 -2.90 4.66 -19.61
CA THR A 21 -2.24 5.95 -19.42
C THR A 21 -3.29 7.00 -19.16
N HIS A 22 -3.24 7.68 -18.01
CA HIS A 22 -4.17 8.75 -17.65
C HIS A 22 -3.84 10.06 -18.38
N PRO A 23 -4.77 11.00 -18.48
CA PRO A 23 -4.52 12.31 -19.13
C PRO A 23 -3.33 13.08 -18.55
N GLY A 24 -3.00 12.89 -17.28
CA GLY A 24 -1.82 13.45 -16.63
C GLY A 24 -0.52 12.66 -16.81
N GLY A 25 -0.46 11.71 -17.77
CA GLY A 25 0.73 10.90 -18.06
C GLY A 25 1.00 9.75 -17.08
N GLN A 26 0.23 9.64 -16.01
CA GLN A 26 0.38 8.53 -15.06
C GLN A 26 -0.13 7.23 -15.67
N VAL A 27 0.57 6.13 -15.40
CA VAL A 27 0.18 4.80 -15.85
C VAL A 27 -0.35 4.00 -14.67
N SER A 28 -1.56 3.45 -14.82
CA SER A 28 -2.15 2.51 -13.85
C SER A 28 -2.47 1.18 -14.53
N ARG A 29 -2.54 0.12 -13.74
CA ARG A 29 -3.02 -1.18 -14.20
C ARG A 29 -4.56 -1.18 -14.19
N LEU A 30 -5.15 -1.58 -15.29
CA LEU A 30 -6.58 -1.89 -15.34
C LEU A 30 -6.87 -3.10 -14.44
N THR A 31 -7.88 -2.97 -13.60
CA THR A 31 -8.35 -4.05 -12.75
C THR A 31 -9.76 -4.45 -13.18
N ASP A 32 -9.85 -5.33 -14.19
CA ASP A 32 -11.10 -6.00 -14.52
C ASP A 32 -11.40 -7.14 -13.51
N ARG A 33 -12.57 -7.77 -13.61
CA ARG A 33 -12.99 -8.81 -12.66
C ARG A 33 -11.98 -9.96 -12.60
N LYS A 34 -11.47 -10.41 -13.75
CA LYS A 34 -10.48 -11.50 -13.80
C LYS A 34 -9.15 -11.11 -13.17
N THR A 35 -8.70 -9.89 -13.41
CA THR A 35 -7.51 -9.33 -12.74
C THR A 35 -7.68 -9.29 -11.23
N LEU A 36 -8.87 -8.93 -10.74
CA LEU A 36 -9.19 -8.89 -9.31
C LEU A 36 -9.17 -10.32 -8.70
N GLU A 37 -9.77 -11.30 -9.35
CA GLU A 37 -9.73 -12.71 -8.91
C GLU A 37 -8.30 -13.24 -8.79
N ILE A 38 -7.45 -12.96 -9.78
CA ILE A 38 -6.02 -13.32 -9.73
C ILE A 38 -5.32 -12.59 -8.58
N PHE A 39 -5.68 -11.34 -8.35
CA PHE A 39 -5.16 -10.56 -7.24
C PHE A 39 -5.53 -11.19 -5.90
N GLU A 40 -6.79 -11.57 -5.71
CA GLU A 40 -7.28 -12.26 -4.51
C GLU A 40 -6.54 -13.58 -4.28
N MET A 41 -6.43 -14.44 -5.28
CA MET A 41 -5.69 -15.70 -5.18
C MET A 41 -4.24 -15.48 -4.71
N VAL A 42 -3.56 -14.47 -5.25
CA VAL A 42 -2.16 -14.22 -4.94
C VAL A 42 -2.00 -13.56 -3.57
N TYR A 43 -2.76 -12.51 -3.30
CA TYR A 43 -2.56 -11.71 -2.08
C TYR A 43 -3.22 -12.33 -0.86
N CYS A 44 -4.49 -12.74 -0.94
CA CYS A 44 -5.20 -13.33 0.20
C CYS A 44 -4.80 -14.79 0.42
N GLY A 45 -4.57 -15.54 -0.66
CA GLY A 45 -4.16 -16.93 -0.59
C GLY A 45 -2.65 -17.08 -0.34
N LEU A 46 -1.84 -16.86 -1.38
CA LEU A 46 -0.42 -17.20 -1.34
C LEU A 46 0.38 -16.29 -0.40
N VAL A 47 0.29 -14.97 -0.59
CA VAL A 47 1.17 -14.00 0.08
C VAL A 47 0.79 -13.87 1.55
N ASN A 48 -0.48 -13.63 1.84
CA ASN A 48 -0.97 -13.46 3.20
C ASN A 48 -0.70 -14.72 4.04
N LYS A 49 -1.08 -15.89 3.54
CA LYS A 49 -0.92 -17.15 4.30
C LYS A 49 0.53 -17.54 4.48
N ARG A 50 1.39 -17.29 3.49
CA ARG A 50 2.84 -17.52 3.66
C ARG A 50 3.45 -16.58 4.73
N LEU A 51 3.00 -15.33 4.80
CA LEU A 51 3.46 -14.42 5.85
C LEU A 51 2.97 -14.86 7.23
N VAL A 52 1.69 -15.30 7.34
CA VAL A 52 1.17 -15.87 8.59
C VAL A 52 1.96 -17.09 9.00
N GLU A 53 2.24 -18.04 8.09
CA GLU A 53 3.06 -19.23 8.37
C GLU A 53 4.43 -18.87 8.94
N LEU A 54 5.11 -17.90 8.30
CA LEU A 54 6.43 -17.45 8.77
C LEU A 54 6.37 -16.81 10.16
N LEU A 55 5.37 -15.97 10.41
CA LEU A 55 5.19 -15.32 11.71
C LEU A 55 4.83 -16.34 12.81
N GLN A 56 3.99 -17.31 12.52
CA GLN A 56 3.67 -18.41 13.44
C GLN A 56 4.92 -19.23 13.77
N LYS A 57 5.78 -19.51 12.78
CA LYS A 57 7.05 -20.20 13.00
C LYS A 57 7.98 -19.44 13.96
N GLU A 58 7.94 -18.11 13.93
CA GLU A 58 8.70 -17.25 14.87
C GLU A 58 7.95 -17.02 16.20
N GLY A 59 6.86 -17.74 16.47
CA GLY A 59 6.10 -17.65 17.71
C GLY A 59 5.11 -16.50 17.81
N ALA A 60 4.89 -15.74 16.74
CA ALA A 60 3.87 -14.71 16.73
C ALA A 60 2.48 -15.31 16.46
N ASN A 61 1.47 -14.96 17.30
CA ASN A 61 0.10 -15.43 17.12
C ASN A 61 -0.59 -14.68 15.97
N ALA A 62 -0.13 -14.93 14.74
CA ALA A 62 -0.57 -14.20 13.55
C ALA A 62 -1.89 -14.72 13.00
N ILE A 63 -2.78 -13.81 12.59
CA ILE A 63 -4.01 -14.10 11.86
C ILE A 63 -4.07 -13.32 10.55
N GLY A 64 -4.31 -14.00 9.43
CA GLY A 64 -4.37 -13.39 8.11
C GLY A 64 -5.80 -13.08 7.67
N LEU A 65 -6.05 -11.83 7.36
CA LEU A 65 -7.34 -11.31 6.89
C LEU A 65 -7.16 -10.46 5.63
N SER A 66 -8.19 -10.47 4.79
CA SER A 66 -8.38 -9.46 3.73
C SER A 66 -9.36 -8.38 4.19
N GLY A 67 -9.47 -7.32 3.45
CA GLY A 67 -10.47 -6.28 3.73
C GLY A 67 -11.92 -6.74 3.58
N LEU A 68 -12.15 -7.91 2.94
CA LEU A 68 -13.47 -8.51 2.80
C LEU A 68 -13.96 -9.17 4.10
N ASP A 69 -13.02 -9.76 4.88
CA ASP A 69 -13.33 -10.53 6.08
C ASP A 69 -13.93 -9.62 7.16
N GLY A 70 -15.14 -9.94 7.60
CA GLY A 70 -15.87 -9.15 8.57
C GLY A 70 -16.09 -7.69 8.16
N ARG A 71 -16.12 -7.41 6.84
CA ARG A 71 -16.20 -6.02 6.30
C ARG A 71 -15.10 -5.12 6.87
N LEU A 72 -13.88 -5.67 6.95
CA LEU A 72 -12.76 -5.00 7.61
C LEU A 72 -12.42 -3.65 6.97
N PHE A 73 -12.43 -3.60 5.63
CA PHE A 73 -12.27 -2.36 4.87
C PHE A 73 -13.45 -2.17 3.92
N VAL A 74 -14.16 -1.07 4.05
CA VAL A 74 -15.28 -0.71 3.18
C VAL A 74 -14.99 0.63 2.51
N GLY A 75 -15.46 0.78 1.27
CA GLY A 75 -15.24 2.04 0.59
C GLY A 75 -15.92 2.13 -0.77
N ARG A 76 -15.43 3.02 -1.60
CA ARG A 76 -16.05 3.39 -2.87
C ARG A 76 -15.30 2.83 -4.06
N ARG A 77 -16.01 2.10 -4.92
CA ARG A 77 -15.52 1.68 -6.23
C ARG A 77 -15.49 2.87 -7.20
N LYS A 78 -14.46 2.97 -8.02
CA LYS A 78 -14.40 3.92 -9.13
C LYS A 78 -15.32 3.46 -10.25
N THR A 79 -16.33 4.24 -10.57
CA THR A 79 -17.30 3.93 -11.63
C THR A 79 -16.73 4.07 -13.03
N ALA A 80 -15.72 4.92 -13.20
CA ALA A 80 -15.08 5.19 -14.48
C ALA A 80 -13.65 5.69 -14.30
N VAL A 81 -12.77 5.27 -15.22
CA VAL A 81 -11.37 5.68 -15.30
C VAL A 81 -11.12 6.35 -16.66
N LYS A 82 -10.63 7.60 -16.64
CA LYS A 82 -10.22 8.30 -17.87
C LYS A 82 -8.82 7.83 -18.27
N TYR A 83 -8.63 7.54 -19.55
CA TYR A 83 -7.33 7.14 -20.11
C TYR A 83 -7.14 7.74 -21.51
N VAL A 84 -5.89 7.79 -21.97
CA VAL A 84 -5.54 8.28 -23.29
C VAL A 84 -5.21 7.09 -24.19
N GLU A 85 -5.83 7.07 -25.37
CA GLU A 85 -5.55 6.11 -26.41
C GLU A 85 -5.56 6.82 -27.77
N ASN A 86 -4.47 6.67 -28.53
CA ASN A 86 -4.26 7.35 -29.81
C ASN A 86 -4.48 8.88 -29.73
N GLY A 87 -3.96 9.51 -28.67
CA GLY A 87 -4.08 10.96 -28.43
C GLY A 87 -5.47 11.44 -28.01
N LYS A 88 -6.44 10.54 -27.86
CA LYS A 88 -7.82 10.89 -27.43
C LYS A 88 -8.11 10.41 -26.04
N VAL A 89 -8.79 11.24 -25.25
CA VAL A 89 -9.27 10.84 -23.92
C VAL A 89 -10.51 9.96 -24.08
N LYS A 90 -10.42 8.76 -23.52
CA LYS A 90 -11.51 7.77 -23.45
C LYS A 90 -11.88 7.50 -22.00
N VAL A 91 -13.04 6.88 -21.81
CA VAL A 91 -13.53 6.46 -20.49
C VAL A 91 -13.68 4.93 -20.48
N HIS A 92 -12.99 4.28 -19.53
CA HIS A 92 -13.19 2.88 -19.25
C HIS A 92 -14.17 2.73 -18.07
N ARG A 93 -15.18 1.88 -18.23
CA ARG A 93 -16.09 1.46 -17.17
C ARG A 93 -15.86 -0.01 -16.87
N GLY A 94 -16.17 -0.42 -15.63
CA GLY A 94 -15.92 -1.82 -15.24
C GLY A 94 -14.54 -2.05 -14.60
N ASP A 95 -13.82 -0.98 -14.22
CA ASP A 95 -12.65 -1.07 -13.36
C ASP A 95 -13.07 -1.38 -11.92
N TYR A 96 -12.35 -2.29 -11.25
CA TYR A 96 -12.59 -2.71 -9.86
C TYR A 96 -11.60 -2.09 -8.89
N THR A 97 -11.05 -0.92 -9.20
CA THR A 97 -10.27 -0.15 -8.23
C THR A 97 -11.17 0.76 -7.38
N GLY A 98 -10.71 1.04 -6.17
CA GLY A 98 -11.46 1.89 -5.25
C GLY A 98 -10.59 2.50 -4.17
N THR A 99 -11.24 3.17 -3.23
CA THR A 99 -10.65 3.76 -2.03
C THR A 99 -11.35 3.22 -0.80
N VAL A 100 -10.59 3.01 0.29
CA VAL A 100 -11.16 2.65 1.60
C VAL A 100 -11.59 3.93 2.31
N GLU A 101 -12.80 3.93 2.86
CA GLU A 101 -13.38 5.05 3.60
C GLU A 101 -13.72 4.65 5.04
N GLU A 102 -13.97 3.37 5.30
CA GLU A 102 -14.33 2.83 6.61
C GLU A 102 -13.47 1.63 6.98
N VAL A 103 -13.17 1.53 8.27
CA VAL A 103 -12.45 0.39 8.88
C VAL A 103 -13.29 -0.19 9.99
N ASN A 104 -13.47 -1.50 10.00
CA ASN A 104 -14.08 -2.20 11.13
C ASN A 104 -13.07 -2.27 12.30
N LYS A 105 -12.93 -1.13 13.00
CA LYS A 105 -12.04 -1.01 14.14
C LYS A 105 -12.41 -1.99 15.25
N ALA A 106 -13.69 -2.27 15.46
CA ALA A 106 -14.15 -3.18 16.51
C ALA A 106 -13.61 -4.60 16.30
N LEU A 107 -13.57 -5.09 15.05
CA LEU A 107 -12.96 -6.39 14.73
C LEU A 107 -11.45 -6.39 15.02
N LEU A 108 -10.74 -5.35 14.64
CA LEU A 108 -9.30 -5.25 14.90
C LEU A 108 -9.01 -5.15 16.40
N ASP A 109 -9.77 -4.35 17.15
CA ASP A 109 -9.62 -4.22 18.60
C ASP A 109 -9.84 -5.57 19.30
N LEU A 110 -10.87 -6.32 18.89
CA LEU A 110 -11.15 -7.66 19.42
C LEU A 110 -9.95 -8.61 19.20
N LEU A 111 -9.38 -8.63 17.99
CA LEU A 111 -8.23 -9.47 17.67
C LEU A 111 -6.99 -9.07 18.46
N LEU A 112 -6.69 -7.78 18.52
CA LEU A 112 -5.53 -7.26 19.26
C LEU A 112 -5.67 -7.54 20.77
N GLN A 113 -6.85 -7.33 21.36
CA GLN A 113 -7.13 -7.64 22.77
C GLN A 113 -7.02 -9.14 23.07
N ALA A 114 -7.36 -10.00 22.11
CA ALA A 114 -7.20 -11.45 22.22
C ALA A 114 -5.75 -11.91 21.96
N GLY A 115 -4.79 -11.00 21.75
CA GLY A 115 -3.38 -11.31 21.56
C GLY A 115 -3.00 -11.77 20.16
N TYR A 116 -3.87 -11.54 19.17
CA TYR A 116 -3.52 -11.82 17.76
C TYR A 116 -2.70 -10.69 17.14
N LEU A 117 -1.84 -11.07 16.21
CA LEU A 117 -1.15 -10.16 15.29
C LEU A 117 -1.85 -10.17 13.93
N PRO A 118 -2.68 -9.15 13.59
CA PRO A 118 -3.37 -9.11 12.31
C PRO A 118 -2.40 -8.89 11.14
N VAL A 119 -2.45 -9.78 10.14
CA VAL A 119 -1.75 -9.68 8.86
C VAL A 119 -2.78 -9.35 7.80
N LEU A 120 -2.83 -8.08 7.41
CA LEU A 120 -3.91 -7.55 6.60
C LEU A 120 -3.48 -7.40 5.14
N THR A 121 -4.42 -7.60 4.22
CA THR A 121 -4.20 -7.42 2.79
C THR A 121 -5.44 -6.86 2.09
N PRO A 122 -5.31 -6.04 1.03
CA PRO A 122 -6.43 -5.83 0.13
C PRO A 122 -6.83 -7.16 -0.55
N PRO A 123 -8.04 -7.30 -1.11
CA PRO A 123 -8.97 -6.23 -1.47
C PRO A 123 -9.81 -5.72 -0.31
N ALA A 124 -10.54 -4.62 -0.58
CA ALA A 124 -11.60 -4.10 0.28
C ALA A 124 -12.98 -4.46 -0.30
N LEU A 125 -14.03 -4.17 0.45
CA LEU A 125 -15.42 -4.31 0.01
C LEU A 125 -15.96 -2.93 -0.42
N SER A 126 -16.67 -2.86 -1.54
CA SER A 126 -17.40 -1.64 -1.91
C SER A 126 -18.71 -1.51 -1.13
N TYR A 127 -19.31 -0.33 -1.14
CA TYR A 127 -20.65 -0.13 -0.56
C TYR A 127 -21.72 -1.01 -1.23
N GLU A 128 -21.49 -1.40 -2.48
CA GLU A 128 -22.35 -2.32 -3.24
C GLU A 128 -22.05 -3.81 -2.94
N ASN A 129 -21.18 -4.10 -1.96
CA ASN A 129 -20.72 -5.43 -1.59
C ASN A 129 -19.94 -6.19 -2.67
N GLU A 130 -19.24 -5.47 -3.52
CA GLU A 130 -18.29 -6.04 -4.48
C GLU A 130 -16.86 -5.89 -3.98
N ALA A 131 -15.99 -6.86 -4.24
CA ALA A 131 -14.57 -6.73 -3.97
C ALA A 131 -13.95 -5.63 -4.86
N ILE A 132 -13.07 -4.81 -4.27
CA ILE A 132 -12.36 -3.74 -4.95
C ILE A 132 -10.87 -3.76 -4.63
N ASN A 133 -10.04 -3.60 -5.66
CA ASN A 133 -8.60 -3.42 -5.49
C ASN A 133 -8.30 -2.02 -4.95
N THR A 134 -7.61 -1.96 -3.83
CA THR A 134 -7.27 -0.73 -3.11
C THR A 134 -5.77 -0.62 -2.88
N ASP A 135 -5.30 0.59 -2.56
CA ASP A 135 -3.89 0.86 -2.30
C ASP A 135 -3.52 0.48 -0.86
N GLY A 136 -2.63 -0.50 -0.72
CA GLY A 136 -2.16 -0.96 0.60
C GLY A 136 -1.41 0.11 1.39
N ASP A 137 -0.70 1.03 0.73
CA ASP A 137 -0.01 2.14 1.41
C ASP A 137 -1.03 3.11 2.05
N GLN A 138 -2.15 3.38 1.36
CA GLN A 138 -3.24 4.20 1.90
C GLN A 138 -3.94 3.52 3.07
N ILE A 139 -4.20 2.21 2.98
CA ILE A 139 -4.79 1.44 4.09
C ILE A 139 -3.86 1.48 5.30
N ALA A 140 -2.56 1.30 5.11
CA ALA A 140 -1.59 1.34 6.19
C ALA A 140 -1.54 2.71 6.88
N ALA A 141 -1.57 3.80 6.11
CA ALA A 141 -1.64 5.16 6.64
C ALA A 141 -2.95 5.40 7.41
N LEU A 142 -4.09 4.97 6.85
CA LEU A 142 -5.39 5.07 7.51
C LEU A 142 -5.41 4.33 8.86
N LEU A 143 -4.90 3.11 8.91
CA LEU A 143 -4.80 2.32 10.14
C LEU A 143 -3.86 2.97 11.15
N ALA A 144 -2.69 3.43 10.70
CA ALA A 144 -1.73 4.09 11.58
C ALA A 144 -2.33 5.35 12.22
N THR A 145 -3.05 6.16 11.44
CA THR A 145 -3.77 7.34 11.94
C THR A 145 -4.89 6.95 12.90
N LEU A 146 -5.71 5.95 12.56
CA LEU A 146 -6.83 5.47 13.38
C LEU A 146 -6.40 5.01 14.78
N TYR A 147 -5.18 4.47 14.89
CA TYR A 147 -4.62 3.96 16.15
C TYR A 147 -3.62 4.93 16.80
N GLY A 148 -3.35 6.09 16.23
CA GLY A 148 -2.32 7.01 16.73
C GLY A 148 -0.97 6.31 16.86
N ALA A 149 -0.56 5.58 15.81
CA ALA A 149 0.60 4.69 15.87
C ALA A 149 1.89 5.43 16.21
N GLU A 150 2.76 4.80 17.00
CA GLU A 150 4.12 5.27 17.29
C GLU A 150 4.97 5.38 16.02
N ALA A 151 4.79 4.43 15.09
CA ALA A 151 5.50 4.42 13.83
C ALA A 151 4.70 3.69 12.75
N LEU A 152 4.72 4.23 11.53
CA LEU A 152 4.34 3.54 10.31
C LEU A 152 5.61 3.25 9.51
N VAL A 153 5.88 1.98 9.22
CA VAL A 153 7.08 1.57 8.48
C VAL A 153 6.70 1.05 7.10
N TYR A 154 7.19 1.70 6.06
CA TYR A 154 7.11 1.24 4.68
C TYR A 154 8.41 0.55 4.27
N LEU A 155 8.37 -0.76 4.10
CA LEU A 155 9.50 -1.53 3.60
C LEU A 155 9.49 -1.60 2.07
N SER A 156 10.63 -1.29 1.45
CA SER A 156 10.77 -1.29 -0.01
C SER A 156 12.11 -1.92 -0.44
N ASN A 157 12.37 -1.95 -1.74
CA ASN A 157 13.62 -2.45 -2.32
C ASN A 157 14.68 -1.35 -2.51
N VAL A 158 14.53 -0.25 -1.80
CA VAL A 158 15.50 0.86 -1.73
C VAL A 158 15.63 1.31 -0.28
N PRO A 159 16.75 1.94 0.13
CA PRO A 159 16.99 2.29 1.52
C PRO A 159 16.05 3.36 2.09
N GLY A 160 15.30 4.04 1.24
CA GLY A 160 14.37 5.12 1.58
C GLY A 160 14.10 6.01 0.39
N LEU A 161 13.80 7.28 0.61
CA LEU A 161 13.68 8.29 -0.44
C LEU A 161 15.07 8.69 -0.95
N LEU A 162 15.30 8.57 -2.25
CA LEU A 162 16.55 8.95 -2.89
C LEU A 162 16.38 10.29 -3.63
N ALA A 163 17.28 11.25 -3.37
CA ALA A 163 17.27 12.51 -4.08
C ALA A 163 17.58 12.34 -5.59
N ARG A 164 18.35 11.32 -5.92
CA ARG A 164 18.73 10.97 -7.31
C ARG A 164 18.61 9.47 -7.52
N TYR A 165 17.43 8.99 -7.86
CA TYR A 165 17.23 7.56 -8.17
C TYR A 165 18.03 7.17 -9.43
N PRO A 166 18.76 6.02 -9.45
CA PRO A 166 18.86 4.98 -8.41
C PRO A 166 20.08 5.10 -7.47
N ASP A 167 20.70 6.26 -7.33
CA ASP A 167 21.88 6.53 -6.50
C ASP A 167 21.52 6.42 -5.01
N GLU A 168 21.84 5.28 -4.38
CA GLU A 168 21.55 5.04 -2.96
C GLU A 168 22.35 5.94 -2.01
N ALA A 169 23.48 6.51 -2.46
CA ALA A 169 24.25 7.50 -1.69
C ALA A 169 23.49 8.83 -1.53
N SER A 170 22.47 9.07 -2.38
CA SER A 170 21.61 10.25 -2.30
C SER A 170 20.42 10.09 -1.33
N LEU A 171 20.47 9.17 -0.38
CA LEU A 171 19.42 8.92 0.59
C LEU A 171 19.10 10.16 1.42
N VAL A 172 17.84 10.59 1.38
CA VAL A 172 17.29 11.64 2.24
C VAL A 172 16.96 11.02 3.60
N ARG A 173 17.66 11.44 4.65
CA ARG A 173 17.51 10.84 5.99
C ARG A 173 16.25 11.29 6.71
N GLU A 174 15.85 12.53 6.52
CA GLU A 174 14.73 13.13 7.25
C GLU A 174 13.92 14.07 6.36
N ILE A 175 12.61 14.08 6.56
CA ILE A 175 11.67 15.02 5.96
C ILE A 175 10.85 15.63 7.11
N PRO A 176 11.15 16.87 7.52
CA PRO A 176 10.32 17.60 8.46
C PRO A 176 8.95 17.90 7.83
N VAL A 177 7.87 17.57 8.52
CA VAL A 177 6.50 17.72 7.97
C VAL A 177 6.17 19.19 7.70
N GLU A 178 6.70 20.11 8.50
CA GLU A 178 6.51 21.55 8.34
C GLU A 178 7.18 22.08 7.07
N ARG A 179 8.22 21.40 6.60
CA ARG A 179 9.03 21.81 5.45
C ARG A 179 8.68 21.07 4.15
N ILE A 180 7.65 20.23 4.15
CA ILE A 180 7.32 19.39 2.99
C ILE A 180 6.99 20.20 1.73
N GLU A 181 6.51 21.44 1.91
CA GLU A 181 6.19 22.36 0.82
C GLU A 181 7.41 23.11 0.28
N ASP A 182 8.57 23.00 0.93
CA ASP A 182 9.81 23.57 0.43
C ASP A 182 10.17 22.96 -0.93
N PRO A 183 10.67 23.75 -1.89
CA PRO A 183 10.99 23.27 -3.25
C PRO A 183 11.93 22.08 -3.26
N GLU A 184 12.86 21.99 -2.30
CA GLU A 184 13.83 20.89 -2.19
C GLU A 184 13.13 19.55 -1.94
N TYR A 185 12.13 19.49 -1.04
CA TYR A 185 11.38 18.27 -0.72
C TYR A 185 10.35 17.93 -1.80
N LEU A 186 9.70 18.95 -2.39
CA LEU A 186 8.78 18.76 -3.51
C LEU A 186 9.51 18.20 -4.74
N ALA A 187 10.75 18.63 -4.99
CA ALA A 187 11.56 18.12 -6.09
C ALA A 187 11.98 16.66 -5.91
N LEU A 188 12.16 16.20 -4.67
CA LEU A 188 12.51 14.81 -4.34
C LEU A 188 11.33 13.85 -4.55
N ALA A 189 10.12 14.34 -4.31
CA ALA A 189 8.90 13.54 -4.37
C ALA A 189 8.31 13.52 -5.78
N GLN A 190 8.88 12.72 -6.70
CA GLN A 190 8.38 12.60 -8.06
C GLN A 190 7.64 11.27 -8.31
N GLY A 191 6.74 11.26 -9.27
CA GLY A 191 6.03 10.06 -9.72
C GLY A 191 5.26 9.33 -8.61
N ARG A 192 5.52 8.04 -8.46
CA ARG A 192 4.89 7.19 -7.42
C ARG A 192 5.35 7.56 -6.01
N MET A 193 6.59 8.02 -5.85
CA MET A 193 7.14 8.39 -4.55
C MET A 193 6.43 9.63 -3.99
N LYS A 194 6.01 10.58 -4.83
CA LYS A 194 5.23 11.74 -4.39
C LYS A 194 3.99 11.34 -3.57
N ARG A 195 3.24 10.37 -4.04
CA ARG A 195 2.04 9.90 -3.32
C ARG A 195 2.37 9.26 -1.97
N LYS A 196 3.47 8.48 -1.90
CA LYS A 196 3.92 7.86 -0.65
C LYS A 196 4.37 8.93 0.36
N VAL A 197 5.15 9.91 -0.07
CA VAL A 197 5.61 11.00 0.81
C VAL A 197 4.43 11.84 1.29
N MET A 198 3.51 12.23 0.40
CA MET A 198 2.32 12.99 0.81
C MET A 198 1.43 12.19 1.76
N GLY A 199 1.22 10.90 1.51
CA GLY A 199 0.48 10.03 2.44
C GLY A 199 1.18 9.88 3.80
N ALA A 200 2.51 9.86 3.84
CA ALA A 200 3.28 9.86 5.08
C ALA A 200 3.10 11.16 5.87
N VAL A 201 3.15 12.32 5.18
CA VAL A 201 2.89 13.64 5.78
C VAL A 201 1.47 13.73 6.35
N GLU A 202 0.48 13.28 5.58
CA GLU A 202 -0.91 13.23 6.04
C GLU A 202 -1.07 12.34 7.28
N ALA A 203 -0.39 11.17 7.31
CA ALA A 203 -0.41 10.29 8.47
C ALA A 203 0.20 10.95 9.72
N VAL A 204 1.34 11.66 9.58
CA VAL A 204 1.95 12.39 10.71
C VAL A 204 1.04 13.53 11.18
N ARG A 205 0.49 14.33 10.27
CA ARG A 205 -0.49 15.37 10.59
C ARG A 205 -1.75 14.80 11.24
N GLY A 206 -2.10 13.56 10.93
CA GLY A 206 -3.20 12.80 11.52
C GLY A 206 -2.89 12.15 12.88
N GLY A 207 -1.70 12.36 13.45
CA GLY A 207 -1.33 11.89 14.79
C GLY A 207 -0.38 10.70 14.87
N VAL A 208 0.10 10.17 13.74
CA VAL A 208 1.20 9.19 13.73
C VAL A 208 2.49 9.89 14.10
N LYS A 209 3.24 9.39 15.10
CA LYS A 209 4.43 10.11 15.58
C LYS A 209 5.55 10.19 14.54
N ARG A 210 5.71 9.17 13.70
CA ARG A 210 6.67 9.16 12.59
C ARG A 210 6.30 8.13 11.53
N VAL A 211 6.69 8.40 10.29
CA VAL A 211 6.65 7.44 9.19
C VAL A 211 8.06 7.16 8.71
N VAL A 212 8.42 5.91 8.49
CA VAL A 212 9.76 5.50 8.06
C VAL A 212 9.69 4.74 6.74
N PHE A 213 10.40 5.21 5.73
CA PHE A 213 10.66 4.46 4.50
C PHE A 213 11.99 3.75 4.63
N ALA A 214 12.01 2.42 4.57
CA ALA A 214 13.18 1.62 4.87
C ALA A 214 13.42 0.48 3.88
N ASP A 215 14.61 -0.11 3.95
CA ASP A 215 15.07 -1.18 3.08
C ASP A 215 14.60 -2.54 3.57
N ALA A 216 13.86 -3.26 2.71
CA ALA A 216 13.46 -4.64 2.98
C ALA A 216 14.55 -5.68 2.68
N ARG A 217 15.67 -5.29 2.06
CA ARG A 217 16.74 -6.20 1.61
C ARG A 217 17.76 -6.49 2.70
N VAL A 218 17.76 -5.69 3.78
CA VAL A 218 18.70 -5.81 4.90
C VAL A 218 18.24 -6.83 5.93
N GLU A 219 19.13 -7.28 6.75
CA GLU A 219 18.80 -8.12 7.92
C GLU A 219 18.05 -7.28 8.97
N ASN A 220 17.02 -7.87 9.61
CA ASN A 220 16.19 -7.22 10.64
C ASN A 220 15.59 -5.87 10.21
N PRO A 221 14.93 -5.77 9.03
CA PRO A 221 14.57 -4.50 8.42
C PRO A 221 13.62 -3.65 9.28
N ILE A 222 12.68 -4.28 9.99
CA ILE A 222 11.74 -3.56 10.87
C ILE A 222 12.47 -2.96 12.07
N ARG A 223 13.37 -3.73 12.72
CA ARG A 223 14.14 -3.22 13.86
C ARG A 223 15.01 -2.04 13.45
N ARG A 224 15.68 -2.12 12.31
CA ARG A 224 16.51 -1.04 11.76
C ARG A 224 15.68 0.19 11.42
N ALA A 225 14.51 0.02 10.80
CA ALA A 225 13.58 1.12 10.56
C ALA A 225 13.12 1.81 11.86
N LEU A 226 12.78 1.02 12.87
CA LEU A 226 12.36 1.56 14.18
C LEU A 226 13.50 2.29 14.91
N SER A 227 14.78 1.94 14.66
CA SER A 227 15.94 2.71 15.15
C SER A 227 16.26 3.96 14.31
N GLY A 228 15.48 4.23 13.25
CA GLY A 228 15.60 5.43 12.40
C GLY A 228 16.44 5.23 11.15
N GLU A 229 16.78 4.00 10.78
CA GLU A 229 17.45 3.75 9.50
C GLU A 229 16.45 3.88 8.34
N GLY A 230 16.82 4.66 7.32
CA GLY A 230 15.96 4.97 6.18
C GLY A 230 15.68 6.45 6.03
N THR A 231 14.50 6.80 5.52
CA THR A 231 13.95 8.16 5.50
C THR A 231 12.87 8.29 6.56
N VAL A 232 13.04 9.17 7.51
CA VAL A 232 12.07 9.46 8.58
C VAL A 232 11.28 10.72 8.22
N VAL A 233 9.94 10.61 8.25
CA VAL A 233 9.00 11.74 8.13
C VAL A 233 8.42 11.98 9.51
N ARG A 234 8.61 13.21 10.07
CA ARG A 234 8.12 13.59 11.40
C ARG A 234 7.97 15.12 11.55
#